data_42e4530e8068eb49ee812a89d0a847c1
#
_entry.id   42e4530e8068eb49ee812a89d0a847c1
#
_cell.length_a   1.000
_cell.length_b   1.000
_cell.length_c   1.000
_cell.angle_alpha   90.00
_cell.angle_beta   90.00
_cell.angle_gamma   90.00
#
_symmetry.space_group_name_H-M   'P 1'
#
loop_
_entity.id
_entity.type
_entity.pdbx_description
1 polymer ?
#
loop_
_entity_poly.entity_id
_entity_poly.type
_entity_poly.pdbx_seq_one_letter_code
_entity_poly.pdbx_strand_id
1 'polypeptide(L)'
;MPLVATGWQRVVTTGADPTQEDSHYCEASARVRLGSGFFQASSRPSRDLGVLLARQLAGCGPLRVLDLMAGCGIRALRYGQESQAEAVWANDADPDRLALLQANLAPLRLRLPTPLRVSTLTAQKLLADCLIREERFELVDLDAFGCPSALLPLALDAVSFGGVLYVASSDGRSPTGHDRPAAIRLLGAAARAHPASWELALRLQLGVIARTAWAMGRGLEPLLSFSEGRTFRTAVRLRRRPAEAEERQLGMTAYCHRCGDQQVQPLISLRAWAPCCGADRPLAVSGPLWIGPLQHGPTLTAMAPADPSLGREANRLLARLADDEGLPARCWPTAEIGKRLGGGPPALAALLSALRGDGWSASASALMPAQVRTDAPWPVVLGVAEALNR
;
A
#
# COMPACT_ATOMS: atom_id res chain seq x y z
N MET A 1 2.58 -4.51 -40.18
CA MET A 1 3.69 -3.79 -39.53
C MET A 1 3.81 -4.36 -38.13
N PRO A 2 4.91 -5.01 -37.72
CA PRO A 2 5.07 -5.59 -36.41
C PRO A 2 5.41 -4.52 -35.37
N LEU A 3 4.71 -4.58 -34.24
CA LEU A 3 4.97 -3.76 -33.06
C LEU A 3 6.34 -4.10 -32.47
N VAL A 4 7.23 -3.13 -32.49
CA VAL A 4 8.55 -3.20 -31.86
C VAL A 4 8.39 -3.19 -30.36
N ALA A 5 8.69 -4.30 -29.72
CA ALA A 5 8.84 -4.40 -28.28
C ALA A 5 10.10 -3.63 -27.86
N THR A 6 9.93 -2.46 -27.26
CA THR A 6 11.04 -1.70 -26.64
C THR A 6 11.47 -2.39 -25.35
N GLY A 7 12.75 -2.80 -25.37
CA GLY A 7 13.41 -3.62 -24.38
C GLY A 7 13.32 -3.10 -22.94
N TRP A 8 12.92 -3.99 -22.08
CA TRP A 8 13.19 -3.91 -20.65
C TRP A 8 14.65 -4.33 -20.44
N GLN A 9 15.51 -3.38 -20.15
CA GLN A 9 16.83 -3.72 -19.65
C GLN A 9 16.68 -4.44 -18.32
N ARG A 10 16.94 -5.76 -18.34
CA ARG A 10 17.23 -6.53 -17.14
C ARG A 10 18.42 -5.83 -16.46
N VAL A 11 18.21 -5.32 -15.25
CA VAL A 11 19.32 -5.13 -14.32
C VAL A 11 19.73 -6.55 -13.90
N VAL A 12 20.56 -7.16 -14.73
CA VAL A 12 21.28 -8.38 -14.39
C VAL A 12 22.36 -7.93 -13.42
N THR A 13 22.20 -8.22 -12.14
CA THR A 13 23.34 -8.28 -11.23
C THR A 13 24.21 -9.42 -11.74
N THR A 14 25.33 -9.06 -12.33
CA THR A 14 26.36 -9.95 -12.81
C THR A 14 26.89 -10.81 -11.67
N GLY A 15 26.89 -12.13 -11.86
CA GLY A 15 27.54 -13.10 -10.99
C GLY A 15 26.58 -14.04 -10.28
N ALA A 16 25.83 -14.88 -11.02
CA ALA A 16 25.26 -16.08 -10.44
C ALA A 16 26.41 -17.08 -10.21
N ASP A 17 26.89 -17.14 -8.98
CA ASP A 17 27.73 -18.23 -8.50
C ASP A 17 26.85 -19.51 -8.49
N PRO A 18 27.23 -20.60 -9.17
CA PRO A 18 26.46 -21.85 -9.18
C PRO A 18 26.32 -22.49 -7.79
N THR A 19 26.97 -21.97 -6.75
CA THR A 19 26.81 -22.39 -5.35
C THR A 19 25.61 -21.76 -4.65
N GLN A 20 24.85 -20.83 -5.29
CA GLN A 20 23.69 -20.16 -4.69
C GLN A 20 22.38 -20.98 -4.74
N GLU A 21 22.31 -22.09 -5.46
CA GLU A 21 21.09 -22.91 -5.55
C GLU A 21 20.66 -23.52 -4.20
N ASP A 22 21.55 -23.61 -3.20
CA ASP A 22 21.28 -24.17 -1.87
C ASP A 22 21.18 -23.11 -0.74
N SER A 23 21.22 -21.83 -1.06
CA SER A 23 21.15 -20.79 -0.03
C SER A 23 19.75 -20.71 0.59
N HIS A 24 19.67 -20.99 1.90
CA HIS A 24 18.46 -20.81 2.67
C HIS A 24 18.37 -19.39 3.21
N TYR A 25 17.19 -18.78 3.07
CA TYR A 25 16.84 -17.54 3.74
C TYR A 25 15.94 -17.82 4.93
N CYS A 26 16.27 -17.19 6.07
CA CYS A 26 15.51 -17.36 7.31
C CYS A 26 14.88 -16.02 7.73
N GLU A 27 13.59 -16.04 8.04
CA GLU A 27 12.84 -14.88 8.50
C GLU A 27 11.75 -15.32 9.46
N ALA A 28 11.78 -14.83 10.69
CA ALA A 28 10.89 -15.27 11.77
C ALA A 28 10.86 -16.81 11.87
N SER A 29 9.71 -17.45 11.70
CA SER A 29 9.59 -18.91 11.73
C SER A 29 9.92 -19.59 10.38
N ALA A 30 10.02 -18.82 9.30
CA ALA A 30 10.18 -19.36 7.95
C ALA A 30 11.65 -19.60 7.59
N ARG A 31 11.90 -20.78 7.00
CA ARG A 31 13.14 -21.12 6.33
C ARG A 31 12.81 -21.58 4.91
N VAL A 32 13.28 -20.86 3.91
CA VAL A 32 12.97 -21.11 2.49
C VAL A 32 14.23 -21.13 1.64
N ARG A 33 14.23 -21.94 0.59
CA ARG A 33 15.16 -21.82 -0.53
C ARG A 33 14.64 -20.73 -1.47
N LEU A 34 15.52 -19.84 -1.95
CA LEU A 34 15.09 -18.73 -2.79
C LEU A 34 14.91 -19.13 -4.27
N GLY A 35 15.74 -20.04 -4.76
CA GLY A 35 15.80 -20.39 -6.17
C GLY A 35 16.26 -19.21 -7.04
N SER A 36 16.07 -19.32 -8.37
CA SER A 36 16.50 -18.34 -9.37
C SER A 36 15.57 -17.12 -9.52
N GLY A 37 14.48 -17.01 -8.73
CA GLY A 37 13.49 -15.96 -8.91
C GLY A 37 13.76 -14.68 -8.14
N PHE A 38 12.93 -13.69 -8.43
CA PHE A 38 12.97 -12.43 -7.72
C PHE A 38 12.61 -12.64 -6.23
N PHE A 39 13.50 -12.15 -5.38
CA PHE A 39 13.27 -12.09 -3.93
C PHE A 39 13.87 -10.80 -3.38
N GLN A 40 13.12 -10.14 -2.51
CA GLN A 40 13.54 -8.90 -1.87
C GLN A 40 13.53 -9.05 -0.35
N ALA A 41 14.72 -9.20 0.24
CA ALA A 41 14.88 -9.36 1.70
C ALA A 41 14.37 -8.12 2.46
N SER A 42 14.60 -6.91 1.92
CA SER A 42 14.17 -5.65 2.53
C SER A 42 12.65 -5.46 2.60
N SER A 43 11.85 -6.30 1.89
CA SER A 43 10.38 -6.32 2.04
C SER A 43 9.89 -7.11 3.27
N ARG A 44 10.79 -7.45 4.20
CA ARG A 44 10.40 -8.09 5.48
C ARG A 44 9.32 -7.30 6.24
N PRO A 45 9.40 -5.97 6.38
CA PRO A 45 8.36 -5.23 7.11
C PRO A 45 6.95 -5.45 6.55
N SER A 46 6.79 -5.53 5.24
CA SER A 46 5.47 -5.81 4.64
C SER A 46 4.99 -7.23 4.90
N ARG A 47 5.90 -8.22 4.96
CA ARG A 47 5.56 -9.59 5.32
C ARG A 47 5.16 -9.68 6.79
N ASP A 48 5.87 -9.00 7.67
CA ASP A 48 5.55 -8.90 9.10
C ASP A 48 4.16 -8.29 9.32
N LEU A 49 3.84 -7.16 8.66
CA LEU A 49 2.52 -6.55 8.73
C LEU A 49 1.41 -7.45 8.15
N GLY A 50 1.70 -8.19 7.07
CA GLY A 50 0.78 -9.20 6.53
C GLY A 50 0.45 -10.30 7.54
N VAL A 51 1.45 -10.80 8.27
CA VAL A 51 1.25 -11.80 9.34
C VAL A 51 0.41 -11.22 10.47
N LEU A 52 0.63 -9.97 10.89
CA LEU A 52 -0.18 -9.33 11.91
C LEU A 52 -1.65 -9.17 11.49
N LEU A 53 -1.91 -8.78 10.23
CA LEU A 53 -3.26 -8.75 9.66
C LEU A 53 -3.89 -10.14 9.68
N ALA A 54 -3.14 -11.17 9.28
CA ALA A 54 -3.61 -12.55 9.27
C ALA A 54 -3.98 -13.04 10.69
N ARG A 55 -3.17 -12.72 11.71
CA ARG A 55 -3.46 -13.05 13.12
C ARG A 55 -4.74 -12.39 13.60
N GLN A 56 -4.97 -11.13 13.22
CA GLN A 56 -6.22 -10.44 13.58
C GLN A 56 -7.44 -11.11 12.97
N LEU A 57 -7.35 -11.51 11.70
CA LEU A 57 -8.42 -12.21 11.02
C LEU A 57 -8.68 -13.58 11.67
N ALA A 58 -7.64 -14.32 12.02
CA ALA A 58 -7.75 -15.60 12.75
C ALA A 58 -8.40 -15.44 14.13
N GLY A 59 -8.22 -14.32 14.81
CA GLY A 59 -8.92 -14.00 16.07
C GLY A 59 -10.42 -13.75 15.92
N CYS A 60 -10.90 -13.54 14.69
CA CYS A 60 -12.31 -13.31 14.39
C CYS A 60 -13.04 -14.55 13.85
N GLY A 61 -12.32 -15.61 13.49
CA GLY A 61 -12.89 -16.84 12.93
C GLY A 61 -11.90 -17.62 12.05
N PRO A 62 -12.38 -18.60 11.28
CA PRO A 62 -11.56 -19.37 10.37
C PRO A 62 -10.77 -18.49 9.41
N LEU A 63 -9.46 -18.73 9.27
CA LEU A 63 -8.60 -17.99 8.37
C LEU A 63 -8.18 -18.84 7.17
N ARG A 64 -8.69 -18.50 6.00
CA ARG A 64 -8.22 -19.05 4.71
C ARG A 64 -7.43 -17.96 3.99
N VAL A 65 -6.22 -18.31 3.55
CA VAL A 65 -5.28 -17.39 2.90
C VAL A 65 -5.06 -17.80 1.46
N LEU A 66 -5.15 -16.82 0.56
CA LEU A 66 -4.76 -16.94 -0.85
C LEU A 66 -3.55 -16.03 -1.10
N ASP A 67 -2.38 -16.62 -1.33
CA ASP A 67 -1.16 -15.94 -1.78
C ASP A 67 -1.07 -16.09 -3.31
N LEU A 68 -1.44 -15.03 -4.03
CA LEU A 68 -1.63 -15.05 -5.48
C LEU A 68 -0.35 -15.09 -6.29
N MET A 69 0.75 -14.60 -5.73
CA MET A 69 2.04 -14.45 -6.41
C MET A 69 3.16 -14.83 -5.45
N ALA A 70 3.16 -16.11 -5.04
CA ALA A 70 3.91 -16.59 -3.88
C ALA A 70 5.44 -16.57 -4.05
N GLY A 71 5.97 -16.56 -5.29
CA GLY A 71 7.39 -16.60 -5.57
C GLY A 71 8.07 -17.83 -4.94
N CYS A 72 8.90 -17.61 -3.91
CA CYS A 72 9.50 -18.71 -3.13
C CYS A 72 8.58 -19.26 -2.02
N GLY A 73 7.38 -18.73 -1.85
CA GLY A 73 6.39 -19.18 -0.86
C GLY A 73 6.57 -18.63 0.56
N ILE A 74 7.47 -17.68 0.79
CA ILE A 74 7.78 -17.17 2.14
C ILE A 74 6.56 -16.56 2.83
N ARG A 75 5.68 -15.82 2.10
CA ARG A 75 4.45 -15.24 2.67
C ARG A 75 3.48 -16.34 3.07
N ALA A 76 3.18 -17.25 2.16
CA ALA A 76 2.31 -18.40 2.40
C ALA A 76 2.81 -19.26 3.58
N LEU A 77 4.13 -19.51 3.66
CA LEU A 77 4.73 -20.26 4.77
C LEU A 77 4.52 -19.55 6.11
N ARG A 78 4.80 -18.25 6.15
CA ARG A 78 4.63 -17.43 7.36
C ARG A 78 3.16 -17.32 7.79
N TYR A 79 2.24 -17.11 6.85
CA TYR A 79 0.80 -17.12 7.15
C TYR A 79 0.39 -18.44 7.80
N GLY A 80 0.77 -19.58 7.22
CA GLY A 80 0.44 -20.89 7.78
C GLY A 80 1.11 -21.20 9.11
N GLN A 81 2.33 -20.69 9.34
CA GLN A 81 3.08 -20.97 10.59
C GLN A 81 2.77 -20.00 11.72
N GLU A 82 2.50 -18.73 11.41
CA GLU A 82 2.51 -17.65 12.39
C GLU A 82 1.11 -17.05 12.67
N SER A 83 0.06 -17.39 11.87
CA SER A 83 -1.25 -16.77 12.03
C SER A 83 -2.41 -17.73 12.32
N GLN A 84 -2.14 -18.99 12.64
CA GLN A 84 -3.17 -20.01 12.88
C GLN A 84 -4.13 -20.18 11.68
N ALA A 85 -3.62 -20.05 10.45
CA ALA A 85 -4.42 -20.26 9.26
C ALA A 85 -4.95 -21.72 9.21
N GLU A 86 -6.23 -21.88 8.83
CA GLU A 86 -6.85 -23.17 8.60
C GLU A 86 -6.54 -23.72 7.21
N ALA A 87 -6.42 -22.84 6.22
CA ALA A 87 -6.11 -23.20 4.85
C ALA A 87 -5.18 -22.15 4.21
N VAL A 88 -4.27 -22.64 3.38
CA VAL A 88 -3.38 -21.80 2.57
C VAL A 88 -3.39 -22.31 1.13
N TRP A 89 -3.61 -21.39 0.20
CA TRP A 89 -3.40 -21.64 -1.21
C TRP A 89 -2.30 -20.70 -1.70
N ALA A 90 -1.15 -21.27 -2.07
CA ALA A 90 -0.03 -20.54 -2.66
C ALA A 90 0.00 -20.78 -4.18
N ASN A 91 0.05 -19.69 -4.93
CA ASN A 91 0.08 -19.74 -6.38
C ASN A 91 1.24 -18.89 -6.94
N ASP A 92 1.83 -19.34 -8.02
CA ASP A 92 2.72 -18.53 -8.83
C ASP A 92 2.48 -18.83 -10.31
N ALA A 93 2.59 -17.84 -11.17
CA ALA A 93 2.32 -18.05 -12.61
C ALA A 93 3.45 -18.83 -13.33
N ASP A 94 4.63 -18.87 -12.74
CA ASP A 94 5.78 -19.57 -13.28
C ASP A 94 5.73 -21.08 -12.94
N PRO A 95 5.54 -21.97 -13.92
CA PRO A 95 5.47 -23.42 -13.67
C PRO A 95 6.78 -23.98 -13.10
N ASP A 96 7.92 -23.37 -13.37
CA ASP A 96 9.22 -23.82 -12.85
C ASP A 96 9.34 -23.61 -11.33
N ARG A 97 8.46 -22.80 -10.75
CA ARG A 97 8.35 -22.58 -9.30
C ARG A 97 7.67 -23.71 -8.55
N LEU A 98 6.93 -24.58 -9.20
CA LEU A 98 6.10 -25.59 -8.53
C LEU A 98 6.91 -26.46 -7.55
N ALA A 99 8.03 -27.01 -8.00
CA ALA A 99 8.87 -27.87 -7.16
C ALA A 99 9.44 -27.11 -5.96
N LEU A 100 9.89 -25.85 -6.16
CA LEU A 100 10.40 -24.98 -5.11
C LEU A 100 9.30 -24.64 -4.07
N LEU A 101 8.12 -24.25 -4.54
CA LEU A 101 6.97 -23.94 -3.66
C LEU A 101 6.56 -25.17 -2.85
N GLN A 102 6.44 -26.34 -3.47
CA GLN A 102 6.08 -27.57 -2.78
C GLN A 102 7.11 -27.96 -1.72
N ALA A 103 8.40 -27.77 -1.99
CA ALA A 103 9.46 -28.06 -1.05
C ALA A 103 9.48 -27.07 0.13
N ASN A 104 9.40 -25.75 -0.15
CA ASN A 104 9.40 -24.71 0.88
C ASN A 104 8.15 -24.76 1.77
N LEU A 105 7.00 -25.12 1.21
CA LEU A 105 5.72 -25.20 1.92
C LEU A 105 5.43 -26.57 2.54
N ALA A 106 6.33 -27.57 2.37
CA ALA A 106 6.16 -28.90 2.94
C ALA A 106 5.83 -28.91 4.46
N PRO A 107 6.43 -28.02 5.30
CA PRO A 107 6.08 -27.95 6.73
C PRO A 107 4.60 -27.65 7.00
N LEU A 108 3.89 -27.01 6.10
CA LEU A 108 2.47 -26.71 6.28
C LEU A 108 1.55 -27.92 6.10
N ARG A 109 1.98 -28.96 5.39
CA ARG A 109 1.18 -30.16 5.14
C ARG A 109 0.76 -30.89 6.40
N LEU A 110 1.58 -30.83 7.46
CA LEU A 110 1.31 -31.46 8.75
C LEU A 110 0.72 -30.48 9.77
N ARG A 111 0.70 -29.18 9.45
CA ARG A 111 0.29 -28.13 10.38
C ARG A 111 -1.12 -27.62 10.12
N LEU A 112 -1.51 -27.51 8.86
CA LEU A 112 -2.82 -27.00 8.47
C LEU A 112 -3.91 -28.04 8.68
N PRO A 113 -5.07 -27.67 9.23
CA PRO A 113 -6.25 -28.53 9.29
C PRO A 113 -6.77 -28.95 7.91
N THR A 114 -6.66 -28.04 6.95
CA THR A 114 -7.06 -28.28 5.56
C THR A 114 -5.83 -28.51 4.69
N PRO A 115 -5.88 -29.42 3.67
CA PRO A 115 -4.75 -29.66 2.81
C PRO A 115 -4.22 -28.38 2.14
N LEU A 116 -2.89 -28.20 2.21
CA LEU A 116 -2.18 -27.15 1.49
C LEU A 116 -2.44 -27.26 -0.02
N ARG A 117 -2.83 -26.15 -0.64
CA ARG A 117 -2.98 -26.05 -2.10
C ARG A 117 -1.80 -25.29 -2.69
N VAL A 118 -1.20 -25.84 -3.74
CA VAL A 118 -0.14 -25.17 -4.51
C VAL A 118 -0.50 -25.29 -5.99
N SER A 119 -0.42 -24.18 -6.72
CA SER A 119 -0.76 -24.11 -8.15
C SER A 119 0.18 -23.20 -8.92
N THR A 120 0.19 -23.38 -10.26
CA THR A 120 0.97 -22.56 -11.20
C THR A 120 0.05 -22.01 -12.28
N LEU A 121 -0.89 -21.20 -11.85
CA LEU A 121 -1.85 -20.53 -12.72
C LEU A 121 -1.53 -19.04 -12.80
N THR A 122 -1.84 -18.41 -13.93
CA THR A 122 -1.87 -16.94 -13.92
C THR A 122 -2.92 -16.46 -12.90
N ALA A 123 -2.67 -15.33 -12.26
CA ALA A 123 -3.59 -14.78 -11.26
C ALA A 123 -5.02 -14.66 -11.80
N GLN A 124 -5.18 -14.26 -13.07
CA GLN A 124 -6.49 -14.17 -13.72
C GLN A 124 -7.21 -15.53 -13.78
N LYS A 125 -6.51 -16.60 -14.18
CA LYS A 125 -7.09 -17.94 -14.26
C LYS A 125 -7.48 -18.46 -12.89
N LEU A 126 -6.60 -18.28 -11.90
CA LEU A 126 -6.89 -18.71 -10.53
C LEU A 126 -8.10 -17.97 -9.95
N LEU A 127 -8.13 -16.65 -10.06
CA LEU A 127 -9.22 -15.83 -9.53
C LEU A 127 -10.55 -16.13 -10.26
N ALA A 128 -10.51 -16.40 -11.57
CA ALA A 128 -11.69 -16.84 -12.31
C ALA A 128 -12.18 -18.23 -11.84
N ASP A 129 -11.28 -19.16 -11.52
CA ASP A 129 -11.64 -20.46 -10.93
C ASP A 129 -12.27 -20.28 -9.54
N CYS A 130 -11.72 -19.40 -8.71
CA CYS A 130 -12.32 -19.03 -7.42
C CYS A 130 -13.75 -18.47 -7.59
N LEU A 131 -13.97 -17.59 -8.56
CA LEU A 131 -15.27 -17.03 -8.86
C LEU A 131 -16.27 -18.12 -9.29
N ILE A 132 -15.88 -19.01 -10.19
CA ILE A 132 -16.73 -20.11 -10.67
C ILE A 132 -17.13 -21.07 -9.54
N ARG A 133 -16.21 -21.31 -8.60
CA ARG A 133 -16.44 -22.20 -7.44
C ARG A 133 -17.06 -21.47 -6.24
N GLU A 134 -17.32 -20.17 -6.34
CA GLU A 134 -17.79 -19.31 -5.25
C GLU A 134 -16.85 -19.38 -4.02
N GLU A 135 -15.56 -19.64 -4.25
CA GLU A 135 -14.55 -19.79 -3.20
C GLU A 135 -13.97 -18.42 -2.81
N ARG A 136 -13.97 -18.12 -1.50
CA ARG A 136 -13.51 -16.86 -0.94
C ARG A 136 -12.56 -17.08 0.22
N PHE A 137 -11.71 -16.08 0.48
CA PHE A 137 -10.64 -16.12 1.47
C PHE A 137 -10.74 -14.92 2.41
N GLU A 138 -10.41 -15.11 3.66
CA GLU A 138 -10.34 -14.05 4.67
C GLU A 138 -9.14 -13.12 4.42
N LEU A 139 -8.06 -13.66 3.83
CA LEU A 139 -6.91 -12.87 3.37
C LEU A 139 -6.56 -13.24 1.94
N VAL A 140 -6.58 -12.26 1.05
CA VAL A 140 -6.02 -12.36 -0.30
C VAL A 140 -4.80 -11.45 -0.37
N ASP A 141 -3.61 -12.05 -0.58
CA ASP A 141 -2.35 -11.31 -0.78
C ASP A 141 -2.07 -11.22 -2.29
N LEU A 142 -2.11 -9.99 -2.80
CA LEU A 142 -1.88 -9.65 -4.21
C LEU A 142 -0.59 -8.83 -4.33
N ASP A 143 0.56 -9.49 -4.40
CA ASP A 143 1.88 -8.84 -4.51
C ASP A 143 2.28 -8.67 -5.98
N ALA A 144 1.61 -7.76 -6.69
CA ALA A 144 1.73 -7.61 -8.14
C ALA A 144 3.01 -6.89 -8.58
N PHE A 145 3.62 -7.40 -9.65
CA PHE A 145 4.56 -6.61 -10.45
C PHE A 145 3.79 -5.58 -11.29
N GLY A 146 4.18 -4.31 -11.19
CA GLY A 146 3.48 -3.21 -11.86
C GLY A 146 2.19 -2.81 -11.15
N CYS A 147 1.20 -2.40 -11.92
CA CYS A 147 -0.09 -1.93 -11.44
C CYS A 147 -1.10 -3.08 -11.35
N PRO A 148 -1.73 -3.34 -10.18
CA PRO A 148 -2.66 -4.44 -9.98
C PRO A 148 -4.08 -4.18 -10.51
N SER A 149 -4.38 -3.02 -11.09
CA SER A 149 -5.76 -2.58 -11.40
C SER A 149 -6.57 -3.60 -12.21
N ALA A 150 -5.94 -4.29 -13.17
CA ALA A 150 -6.61 -5.29 -13.98
C ALA A 150 -7.08 -6.54 -13.21
N LEU A 151 -6.49 -6.81 -12.05
CA LEU A 151 -6.82 -7.96 -11.20
C LEU A 151 -7.86 -7.61 -10.12
N LEU A 152 -8.05 -6.32 -9.82
CA LEU A 152 -8.88 -5.88 -8.68
C LEU A 152 -10.31 -6.43 -8.70
N PRO A 153 -11.06 -6.46 -9.83
CA PRO A 153 -12.43 -6.99 -9.81
C PRO A 153 -12.49 -8.44 -9.32
N LEU A 154 -11.66 -9.32 -9.89
CA LEU A 154 -11.62 -10.72 -9.50
C LEU A 154 -11.01 -10.94 -8.11
N ALA A 155 -9.98 -10.15 -7.74
CA ALA A 155 -9.38 -10.23 -6.42
C ALA A 155 -10.37 -9.84 -5.32
N LEU A 156 -11.18 -8.78 -5.53
CA LEU A 156 -12.24 -8.38 -4.61
C LEU A 156 -13.35 -9.44 -4.51
N ASP A 157 -13.65 -10.17 -5.60
CA ASP A 157 -14.61 -11.28 -5.54
C ASP A 157 -14.08 -12.46 -4.71
N ALA A 158 -12.77 -12.72 -4.76
CA ALA A 158 -12.13 -13.77 -3.98
C ALA A 158 -12.00 -13.44 -2.48
N VAL A 159 -12.24 -12.19 -2.05
CA VAL A 159 -12.22 -11.81 -0.63
C VAL A 159 -13.60 -12.07 0.00
N SER A 160 -13.60 -12.73 1.17
CA SER A 160 -14.80 -12.88 2.02
C SER A 160 -15.26 -11.51 2.54
N PHE A 161 -16.57 -11.35 2.81
CA PHE A 161 -17.04 -10.15 3.49
C PHE A 161 -16.49 -10.10 4.93
N GLY A 162 -15.87 -8.98 5.30
CA GLY A 162 -15.09 -8.83 6.52
C GLY A 162 -13.62 -9.22 6.36
N GLY A 163 -13.29 -9.93 5.28
CA GLY A 163 -11.90 -10.27 4.93
C GLY A 163 -11.11 -9.09 4.36
N VAL A 164 -9.85 -9.33 4.08
CA VAL A 164 -8.88 -8.31 3.69
C VAL A 164 -8.25 -8.63 2.34
N LEU A 165 -8.21 -7.64 1.45
CA LEU A 165 -7.30 -7.61 0.30
C LEU A 165 -6.03 -6.86 0.72
N TYR A 166 -4.90 -7.54 0.73
CA TYR A 166 -3.58 -6.96 0.95
C TYR A 166 -2.86 -6.86 -0.38
N VAL A 167 -2.78 -5.66 -0.94
CA VAL A 167 -2.35 -5.42 -2.31
C VAL A 167 -1.08 -4.59 -2.37
N ALA A 168 -0.17 -4.97 -3.26
CA ALA A 168 1.01 -4.20 -3.61
C ALA A 168 1.00 -3.78 -5.08
N SER A 169 1.58 -2.63 -5.35
CA SER A 169 1.91 -2.14 -6.69
C SER A 169 3.38 -1.73 -6.72
N SER A 170 4.15 -2.27 -7.65
CA SER A 170 5.52 -1.83 -7.92
C SER A 170 5.61 -0.78 -9.04
N ASP A 171 4.47 -0.28 -9.55
CA ASP A 171 4.44 0.86 -10.47
C ASP A 171 4.76 2.16 -9.73
N GLY A 172 6.03 2.53 -9.73
CA GLY A 172 6.50 3.75 -9.10
C GLY A 172 6.40 5.01 -9.97
N ARG A 173 5.92 4.93 -11.22
CA ARG A 173 5.90 6.05 -12.16
C ARG A 173 4.52 6.63 -12.43
N SER A 174 3.55 5.76 -12.75
CA SER A 174 2.22 6.21 -13.11
C SER A 174 1.52 6.93 -11.95
N PRO A 175 1.41 6.34 -10.74
CA PRO A 175 0.68 6.97 -9.65
C PRO A 175 1.42 8.17 -9.03
N THR A 176 2.73 8.30 -9.24
CA THR A 176 3.50 9.47 -8.76
C THR A 176 3.51 10.64 -9.74
N GLY A 177 2.82 10.51 -10.90
CA GLY A 177 2.69 11.57 -11.89
C GLY A 177 3.87 11.70 -12.87
N HIS A 178 4.79 10.73 -12.89
CA HIS A 178 5.93 10.68 -13.83
C HIS A 178 5.61 9.95 -15.14
N ASP A 179 4.47 9.27 -15.22
CA ASP A 179 3.89 8.72 -16.45
C ASP A 179 2.37 8.99 -16.48
N ARG A 180 2.02 10.20 -16.90
CA ARG A 180 0.63 10.68 -16.90
C ARG A 180 -0.29 9.87 -17.81
N PRO A 181 0.11 9.51 -19.05
CA PRO A 181 -0.72 8.66 -19.90
C PRO A 181 -0.99 7.29 -19.29
N ALA A 182 0.01 6.66 -18.66
CA ALA A 182 -0.16 5.40 -17.98
C ALA A 182 -1.08 5.54 -16.76
N ALA A 183 -0.99 6.63 -15.99
CA ALA A 183 -1.90 6.89 -14.86
C ALA A 183 -3.37 6.90 -15.32
N ILE A 184 -3.67 7.56 -16.44
CA ILE A 184 -5.02 7.58 -16.99
C ILE A 184 -5.46 6.17 -17.41
N ARG A 185 -4.61 5.42 -18.13
CA ARG A 185 -4.98 4.08 -18.63
C ARG A 185 -5.12 3.03 -17.51
N LEU A 186 -4.21 3.07 -16.53
CA LEU A 186 -4.13 2.04 -15.48
C LEU A 186 -4.98 2.37 -14.26
N LEU A 187 -5.09 3.67 -13.91
CA LEU A 187 -5.77 4.10 -12.70
C LEU A 187 -7.08 4.84 -12.98
N GLY A 188 -7.37 5.17 -14.25
CA GLY A 188 -8.52 6.00 -14.61
C GLY A 188 -8.51 7.35 -13.89
N ALA A 189 -7.33 7.92 -13.67
CA ALA A 189 -7.13 9.13 -12.86
C ALA A 189 -5.97 9.98 -13.39
N ALA A 190 -6.09 11.30 -13.24
CA ALA A 190 -4.96 12.19 -13.45
C ALA A 190 -3.95 12.06 -12.28
N ALA A 191 -2.67 12.00 -12.59
CA ALA A 191 -1.59 12.08 -11.62
C ALA A 191 -0.63 13.21 -12.01
N ARG A 192 -0.36 14.12 -11.08
CA ARG A 192 0.55 15.25 -11.25
C ARG A 192 1.62 15.20 -10.18
N ALA A 193 2.87 15.06 -10.60
CA ALA A 193 3.99 15.01 -9.68
C ALA A 193 4.08 16.28 -8.81
N HIS A 194 4.25 16.09 -7.52
CA HIS A 194 4.48 17.13 -6.52
C HIS A 194 5.33 16.57 -5.37
N PRO A 195 5.84 17.39 -4.44
CA PRO A 195 6.76 16.90 -3.40
C PRO A 195 6.26 15.75 -2.53
N ALA A 196 4.94 15.57 -2.37
CA ALA A 196 4.32 14.45 -1.65
C ALA A 196 3.73 13.37 -2.59
N SER A 197 4.34 13.10 -3.74
CA SER A 197 3.82 12.16 -4.75
C SER A 197 3.69 10.70 -4.27
N TRP A 198 4.36 10.32 -3.20
CA TRP A 198 4.24 8.96 -2.65
C TRP A 198 2.90 8.76 -1.93
N GLU A 199 2.44 9.78 -1.23
CA GLU A 199 1.08 9.77 -0.70
C GLU A 199 0.04 9.79 -1.81
N LEU A 200 0.27 10.60 -2.85
CA LEU A 200 -0.57 10.61 -4.04
C LEU A 200 -0.74 9.21 -4.63
N ALA A 201 0.35 8.43 -4.72
CA ALA A 201 0.33 7.08 -5.26
C ALA A 201 -0.57 6.14 -4.45
N LEU A 202 -0.46 6.14 -3.12
CA LEU A 202 -1.31 5.32 -2.25
C LEU A 202 -2.79 5.74 -2.33
N ARG A 203 -3.06 7.05 -2.37
CA ARG A 203 -4.41 7.58 -2.51
C ARG A 203 -5.05 7.23 -3.85
N LEU A 204 -4.27 7.25 -4.93
CA LEU A 204 -4.72 6.80 -6.25
C LEU A 204 -5.01 5.31 -6.26
N GLN A 205 -4.15 4.48 -5.69
CA GLN A 205 -4.36 3.04 -5.56
C GLN A 205 -5.66 2.74 -4.78
N LEU A 206 -5.86 3.36 -3.61
CA LEU A 206 -7.10 3.23 -2.84
C LEU A 206 -8.32 3.72 -3.63
N GLY A 207 -8.22 4.83 -4.36
CA GLY A 207 -9.30 5.36 -5.17
C GLY A 207 -9.74 4.40 -6.28
N VAL A 208 -8.81 3.65 -6.88
CA VAL A 208 -9.14 2.59 -7.85
C VAL A 208 -9.83 1.43 -7.16
N ILE A 209 -9.29 0.96 -6.02
CA ILE A 209 -9.90 -0.15 -5.27
C ILE A 209 -11.33 0.21 -4.84
N ALA A 210 -11.54 1.45 -4.33
CA ALA A 210 -12.85 1.93 -3.90
C ALA A 210 -13.87 1.92 -5.04
N ARG A 211 -13.53 2.54 -6.16
CA ARG A 211 -14.41 2.60 -7.33
C ARG A 211 -14.75 1.22 -7.88
N THR A 212 -13.77 0.30 -7.86
CA THR A 212 -13.98 -1.09 -8.27
C THR A 212 -14.94 -1.80 -7.31
N ALA A 213 -14.75 -1.68 -6.00
CA ALA A 213 -15.63 -2.28 -5.00
C ALA A 213 -17.06 -1.73 -5.09
N TRP A 214 -17.23 -0.42 -5.24
CA TRP A 214 -18.54 0.22 -5.37
C TRP A 214 -19.27 -0.20 -6.64
N ALA A 215 -18.57 -0.32 -7.77
CA ALA A 215 -19.15 -0.84 -9.02
C ALA A 215 -19.68 -2.27 -8.87
N MET A 216 -19.15 -3.03 -7.91
CA MET A 216 -19.62 -4.37 -7.51
C MET A 216 -20.69 -4.33 -6.39
N GLY A 217 -21.16 -3.15 -5.99
CA GLY A 217 -22.14 -2.96 -4.90
C GLY A 217 -21.54 -3.19 -3.49
N ARG A 218 -20.21 -3.19 -3.36
CA ARG A 218 -19.49 -3.48 -2.11
C ARG A 218 -18.85 -2.22 -1.54
N GLY A 219 -18.71 -2.13 -0.21
CA GLY A 219 -17.95 -1.09 0.46
C GLY A 219 -16.56 -1.58 0.86
N LEU A 220 -15.71 -0.65 1.26
CA LEU A 220 -14.38 -0.96 1.77
C LEU A 220 -14.01 -0.09 2.97
N GLU A 221 -13.04 -0.59 3.73
CA GLU A 221 -12.40 0.13 4.82
C GLU A 221 -10.89 0.00 4.68
N PRO A 222 -10.17 1.10 4.39
CA PRO A 222 -8.71 1.08 4.42
C PRO A 222 -8.24 0.76 5.84
N LEU A 223 -7.34 -0.21 5.98
CA LEU A 223 -6.79 -0.61 7.27
C LEU A 223 -5.40 -0.03 7.50
N LEU A 224 -4.55 -0.09 6.48
CA LEU A 224 -3.22 0.49 6.49
C LEU A 224 -2.73 0.71 5.06
N SER A 225 -1.91 1.73 4.88
CA SER A 225 -1.25 2.05 3.61
C SER A 225 0.15 2.58 3.88
N PHE A 226 1.14 2.06 3.17
CA PHE A 226 2.54 2.48 3.29
C PHE A 226 3.32 2.21 2.02
N SER A 227 4.56 2.67 1.99
CA SER A 227 5.47 2.39 0.88
C SER A 227 6.77 1.77 1.38
N GLU A 228 7.28 0.82 0.61
CA GLU A 228 8.61 0.23 0.75
C GLU A 228 9.40 0.58 -0.51
N GLY A 229 10.26 1.59 -0.42
CA GLY A 229 10.86 2.11 -1.64
C GLY A 229 9.78 2.51 -2.64
N ARG A 230 9.81 1.95 -3.85
CA ARG A 230 8.83 2.24 -4.91
C ARG A 230 7.64 1.27 -4.92
N THR A 231 7.50 0.41 -3.94
CA THR A 231 6.36 -0.48 -3.80
C THR A 231 5.34 0.15 -2.87
N PHE A 232 4.12 0.32 -3.35
CA PHE A 232 2.99 0.89 -2.61
C PHE A 232 2.08 -0.23 -2.14
N ARG A 233 1.87 -0.32 -0.82
CA ARG A 233 1.05 -1.36 -0.20
C ARG A 233 -0.15 -0.79 0.50
N THR A 234 -1.27 -1.50 0.35
CA THR A 234 -2.55 -1.14 0.95
C THR A 234 -3.24 -2.39 1.45
N ALA A 235 -3.79 -2.37 2.66
CA ALA A 235 -4.73 -3.37 3.13
C ALA A 235 -6.12 -2.74 3.23
N VAL A 236 -7.12 -3.37 2.63
CA VAL A 236 -8.51 -2.94 2.69
C VAL A 236 -9.40 -4.09 3.15
N ARG A 237 -10.29 -3.83 4.10
CA ARG A 237 -11.35 -4.76 4.50
C ARG A 237 -12.55 -4.60 3.57
N LEU A 238 -13.06 -5.70 3.04
CA LEU A 238 -14.23 -5.70 2.19
C LEU A 238 -15.51 -5.72 3.02
N ARG A 239 -16.39 -4.77 2.76
CA ARG A 239 -17.72 -4.69 3.35
C ARG A 239 -18.79 -5.15 2.37
N ARG A 240 -19.87 -5.74 2.86
CA ARG A 240 -21.01 -6.21 2.03
C ARG A 240 -21.68 -5.07 1.26
N ARG A 241 -21.70 -3.87 1.82
CA ARG A 241 -22.27 -2.66 1.21
C ARG A 241 -21.39 -1.46 1.56
N PRO A 242 -21.39 -0.40 0.75
CA PRO A 242 -20.75 0.85 1.12
C PRO A 242 -21.28 1.39 2.46
N ALA A 243 -20.41 2.01 3.25
CA ALA A 243 -20.83 2.75 4.43
C ALA A 243 -21.61 4.01 4.02
N GLU A 244 -22.33 4.58 4.96
CA GLU A 244 -23.01 5.85 4.73
C GLU A 244 -22.03 6.93 4.34
N ALA A 245 -22.29 7.61 3.24
CA ALA A 245 -21.48 8.68 2.68
C ALA A 245 -20.01 8.26 2.35
N GLU A 246 -19.74 6.96 2.14
CA GLU A 246 -18.39 6.48 1.76
C GLU A 246 -17.89 7.13 0.47
N GLU A 247 -18.77 7.49 -0.47
CA GLU A 247 -18.44 8.18 -1.71
C GLU A 247 -17.83 9.57 -1.50
N ARG A 248 -18.05 10.21 -0.34
CA ARG A 248 -17.41 11.48 0.03
C ARG A 248 -15.90 11.33 0.26
N GLN A 249 -15.42 10.11 0.44
CA GLN A 249 -14.00 9.80 0.56
C GLN A 249 -13.28 9.71 -0.78
N LEU A 250 -14.00 9.82 -1.90
CA LEU A 250 -13.41 9.98 -3.23
C LEU A 250 -13.37 11.46 -3.59
N GLY A 251 -12.21 11.94 -4.02
CA GLY A 251 -12.04 13.36 -4.29
C GLY A 251 -10.91 13.67 -5.26
N MET A 252 -10.60 14.94 -5.33
CA MET A 252 -9.52 15.50 -6.12
C MET A 252 -8.57 16.27 -5.19
N THR A 253 -7.29 16.28 -5.54
CA THR A 253 -6.28 17.14 -4.91
C THR A 253 -5.70 18.11 -5.92
N ALA A 254 -5.37 19.30 -5.47
CA ALA A 254 -4.71 20.32 -6.28
C ALA A 254 -3.48 20.84 -5.56
N TYR A 255 -2.36 20.91 -6.28
CA TYR A 255 -1.09 21.43 -5.76
C TYR A 255 -0.65 22.66 -6.54
N CYS A 256 -0.27 23.70 -5.83
CA CYS A 256 0.30 24.93 -6.42
C CYS A 256 1.83 24.84 -6.46
N HIS A 257 2.42 24.70 -7.63
CA HIS A 257 3.88 24.68 -7.77
C HIS A 257 4.56 26.01 -7.41
N ARG A 258 3.83 27.12 -7.37
CA ARG A 258 4.37 28.44 -7.01
C ARG A 258 4.47 28.60 -5.50
N CYS A 259 3.39 28.47 -4.74
CA CYS A 259 3.37 28.70 -3.30
C CYS A 259 3.47 27.43 -2.44
N GLY A 260 3.19 26.23 -2.98
CA GLY A 260 3.21 24.98 -2.25
C GLY A 260 1.88 24.61 -1.59
N ASP A 261 0.83 25.41 -1.75
CA ASP A 261 -0.49 25.14 -1.21
C ASP A 261 -1.08 23.84 -1.76
N GLN A 262 -1.80 23.11 -0.92
CA GLN A 262 -2.52 21.90 -1.25
C GLN A 262 -4.00 22.04 -0.91
N GLN A 263 -4.86 21.81 -1.90
CA GLN A 263 -6.30 21.85 -1.72
C GLN A 263 -6.88 20.46 -1.99
N VAL A 264 -7.94 20.10 -1.26
CA VAL A 264 -8.61 18.82 -1.36
C VAL A 264 -10.11 19.06 -1.42
N GLN A 265 -10.80 18.40 -2.33
CA GLN A 265 -12.25 18.48 -2.46
C GLN A 265 -12.85 17.09 -2.72
N PRO A 266 -13.97 16.73 -2.06
CA PRO A 266 -14.74 15.55 -2.42
C PRO A 266 -15.27 15.67 -3.86
N LEU A 267 -15.25 14.56 -4.60
CA LEU A 267 -15.70 14.54 -6.00
C LEU A 267 -17.19 14.93 -6.12
N ILE A 268 -18.01 14.47 -5.18
CA ILE A 268 -19.46 14.73 -5.16
C ILE A 268 -19.81 16.22 -4.97
N SER A 269 -18.89 17.01 -4.42
CA SER A 269 -19.08 18.45 -4.17
C SER A 269 -17.97 19.30 -4.79
N LEU A 270 -17.38 18.80 -5.89
CA LEU A 270 -16.27 19.49 -6.56
C LEU A 270 -16.71 20.87 -7.09
N ARG A 271 -15.89 21.87 -6.80
CA ARG A 271 -16.10 23.27 -7.19
C ARG A 271 -14.82 23.83 -7.82
N ALA A 272 -14.87 25.09 -8.25
CA ALA A 272 -13.66 25.81 -8.64
C ALA A 272 -12.64 25.82 -7.50
N TRP A 273 -11.36 25.65 -7.85
CA TRP A 273 -10.28 25.73 -6.88
C TRP A 273 -10.09 27.17 -6.39
N ALA A 274 -9.88 27.32 -5.10
CA ALA A 274 -9.65 28.65 -4.53
C ALA A 274 -8.30 29.21 -5.02
N PRO A 275 -8.22 30.51 -5.36
CA PRO A 275 -6.95 31.15 -5.65
C PRO A 275 -6.07 31.17 -4.41
N CYS A 276 -4.79 30.80 -4.55
CA CYS A 276 -3.86 30.69 -3.40
C CYS A 276 -2.78 31.78 -3.37
N CYS A 277 -2.23 32.19 -4.49
CA CYS A 277 -1.10 33.14 -4.54
C CYS A 277 -1.13 34.12 -5.74
N GLY A 278 -2.30 34.33 -6.34
CA GLY A 278 -2.45 35.21 -7.52
C GLY A 278 -1.66 34.72 -8.75
N ALA A 279 -1.40 33.43 -8.83
CA ALA A 279 -0.62 32.87 -9.93
C ALA A 279 -1.51 32.65 -11.16
N ASP A 280 -1.02 33.07 -12.34
CA ASP A 280 -1.67 32.79 -13.62
C ASP A 280 -1.53 31.32 -14.07
N ARG A 281 -0.76 30.53 -13.34
CA ARG A 281 -0.55 29.11 -13.67
C ARG A 281 -1.62 28.23 -13.05
N PRO A 282 -2.20 27.30 -13.83
CA PRO A 282 -3.20 26.37 -13.30
C PRO A 282 -2.57 25.45 -12.24
N LEU A 283 -3.38 25.08 -11.25
CA LEU A 283 -3.02 24.12 -10.24
C LEU A 283 -2.76 22.73 -10.85
N ALA A 284 -1.86 21.98 -10.28
CA ALA A 284 -1.61 20.59 -10.64
C ALA A 284 -2.68 19.70 -9.99
N VAL A 285 -3.75 19.42 -10.72
CA VAL A 285 -4.89 18.62 -10.22
C VAL A 285 -4.65 17.14 -10.45
N SER A 286 -4.90 16.33 -9.43
CA SER A 286 -4.80 14.86 -9.43
C SER A 286 -6.08 14.22 -8.88
N GLY A 287 -6.41 13.04 -9.39
CA GLY A 287 -7.59 12.28 -9.00
C GLY A 287 -8.44 11.84 -10.21
N PRO A 288 -9.58 11.17 -9.97
CA PRO A 288 -10.17 10.89 -8.66
C PRO A 288 -9.32 9.91 -7.82
N LEU A 289 -9.20 10.22 -6.54
CA LEU A 289 -8.37 9.48 -5.59
C LEU A 289 -9.05 9.43 -4.20
N TRP A 290 -8.57 8.54 -3.32
CA TRP A 290 -9.05 8.46 -1.95
C TRP A 290 -8.56 9.66 -1.13
N ILE A 291 -9.48 10.43 -0.55
CA ILE A 291 -9.16 11.59 0.29
C ILE A 291 -9.41 11.32 1.78
N GLY A 292 -9.98 10.17 2.12
CA GLY A 292 -10.19 9.73 3.50
C GLY A 292 -8.91 9.26 4.19
N PRO A 293 -9.06 8.70 5.40
CA PRO A 293 -7.95 8.13 6.15
C PRO A 293 -7.24 7.02 5.36
N LEU A 294 -5.91 6.97 5.49
CA LEU A 294 -5.06 5.90 4.93
C LEU A 294 -4.87 4.77 5.94
N GLN A 295 -5.12 5.05 7.22
CA GLN A 295 -4.85 4.20 8.36
C GLN A 295 -6.15 4.01 9.17
N HIS A 296 -6.26 2.86 9.87
CA HIS A 296 -7.36 2.57 10.77
C HIS A 296 -6.82 2.24 12.16
N GLY A 297 -6.93 3.19 13.10
CA GLY A 297 -6.34 3.11 14.43
C GLY A 297 -6.71 1.86 15.22
N PRO A 298 -8.00 1.45 15.28
CA PRO A 298 -8.35 0.21 15.98
C PRO A 298 -7.60 -1.02 15.45
N THR A 299 -7.43 -1.13 14.12
CA THR A 299 -6.64 -2.21 13.52
C THR A 299 -5.17 -2.11 13.89
N LEU A 300 -4.58 -0.92 13.76
CA LEU A 300 -3.16 -0.69 14.08
C LEU A 300 -2.86 -0.93 15.56
N THR A 301 -3.74 -0.49 16.45
CA THR A 301 -3.64 -0.73 17.89
C THR A 301 -3.70 -2.24 18.20
N ALA A 302 -4.62 -2.96 17.57
CA ALA A 302 -4.72 -4.41 17.78
C ALA A 302 -3.54 -5.19 17.14
N MET A 303 -2.85 -4.62 16.14
CA MET A 303 -1.59 -5.17 15.59
C MET A 303 -0.36 -4.87 16.45
N ALA A 304 -0.45 -3.94 17.41
CA ALA A 304 0.67 -3.34 18.12
C ALA A 304 1.29 -4.15 19.30
N PRO A 305 0.81 -5.32 19.77
CA PRO A 305 1.49 -6.06 20.80
C PRO A 305 2.92 -6.36 20.33
N ALA A 306 3.91 -6.00 21.17
CA ALA A 306 5.31 -6.25 20.91
C ALA A 306 5.53 -7.76 20.70
N ASP A 307 5.66 -8.15 19.44
CA ASP A 307 6.04 -9.53 19.07
C ASP A 307 7.55 -9.54 18.78
N PRO A 308 8.37 -10.21 19.61
CA PRO A 308 9.81 -10.29 19.39
C PRO A 308 10.18 -11.04 18.10
N SER A 309 9.27 -11.80 17.50
CA SER A 309 9.48 -12.46 16.20
C SER A 309 9.45 -11.49 15.03
N LEU A 310 8.85 -10.31 15.20
CA LEU A 310 8.80 -9.26 14.18
C LEU A 310 10.12 -8.48 14.11
N GLY A 311 10.46 -8.03 12.91
CA GLY A 311 11.60 -7.17 12.69
C GLY A 311 11.44 -5.79 13.35
N ARG A 312 12.53 -5.21 13.84
CA ARG A 312 12.53 -3.86 14.43
C ARG A 312 11.94 -2.80 13.48
N GLU A 313 12.15 -2.97 12.18
CA GLU A 313 11.63 -2.06 11.15
C GLU A 313 10.10 -2.13 11.04
N ALA A 314 9.51 -3.32 11.14
CA ALA A 314 8.06 -3.49 11.16
C ALA A 314 7.41 -2.81 12.37
N ASN A 315 8.00 -2.96 13.56
CA ASN A 315 7.51 -2.29 14.78
C ASN A 315 7.60 -0.76 14.67
N ARG A 316 8.70 -0.22 14.10
CA ARG A 316 8.84 1.22 13.85
C ARG A 316 7.85 1.72 12.81
N LEU A 317 7.61 0.93 11.76
CA LEU A 317 6.62 1.27 10.73
C LEU A 317 5.22 1.30 11.33
N LEU A 318 4.84 0.27 12.09
CA LEU A 318 3.54 0.18 12.73
C LEU A 318 3.26 1.37 13.66
N ALA A 319 4.23 1.77 14.49
CA ALA A 319 4.12 2.95 15.35
C ALA A 319 3.88 4.24 14.52
N ARG A 320 4.64 4.44 13.44
CA ARG A 320 4.46 5.60 12.56
C ARG A 320 3.10 5.62 11.87
N LEU A 321 2.59 4.45 11.45
CA LEU A 321 1.27 4.35 10.82
C LEU A 321 0.17 4.74 11.81
N ALA A 322 0.30 4.34 13.08
CA ALA A 322 -0.67 4.68 14.12
C ALA A 322 -0.73 6.19 14.41
N ASP A 323 0.41 6.89 14.32
CA ASP A 323 0.48 8.34 14.52
C ASP A 323 -0.15 9.15 13.36
N ASP A 324 -0.42 8.52 12.22
CA ASP A 324 -0.92 9.19 11.00
C ASP A 324 -2.43 9.04 10.81
N GLU A 325 -3.14 8.47 11.75
CA GLU A 325 -4.58 8.26 11.68
C GLU A 325 -5.39 9.56 11.69
N GLY A 326 -6.39 9.63 10.81
CA GLY A 326 -7.42 10.67 10.82
C GLY A 326 -6.99 12.04 10.31
N LEU A 327 -5.79 12.21 9.81
CA LEU A 327 -5.32 13.48 9.26
C LEU A 327 -5.73 13.67 7.79
N PRO A 328 -5.92 14.94 7.34
CA PRO A 328 -6.39 15.24 5.98
C PRO A 328 -5.40 14.81 4.92
N ALA A 329 -5.87 14.74 3.65
CA ALA A 329 -5.09 14.36 2.48
C ALA A 329 -4.10 15.46 2.04
N ARG A 330 -3.33 15.99 2.99
CA ARG A 330 -2.31 17.04 2.78
C ARG A 330 -1.03 16.68 3.51
N CYS A 331 0.10 16.83 2.81
CA CYS A 331 1.41 16.48 3.37
C CYS A 331 2.50 17.33 2.72
N TRP A 332 3.39 17.90 3.53
CA TRP A 332 4.49 18.76 3.05
C TRP A 332 5.83 18.27 3.56
N PRO A 333 6.82 18.04 2.66
CA PRO A 333 8.21 17.89 3.06
C PRO A 333 8.73 19.16 3.76
N THR A 334 9.47 19.02 4.85
CA THR A 334 10.08 20.18 5.54
C THR A 334 11.05 20.93 4.63
N ALA A 335 11.69 20.24 3.69
CA ALA A 335 12.53 20.86 2.66
C ALA A 335 11.74 21.83 1.76
N GLU A 336 10.47 21.51 1.43
CA GLU A 336 9.60 22.41 0.65
C GLU A 336 9.22 23.65 1.47
N ILE A 337 9.00 23.49 2.78
CA ILE A 337 8.75 24.60 3.69
C ILE A 337 9.97 25.53 3.73
N GLY A 338 11.16 24.99 3.99
CA GLY A 338 12.40 25.77 4.00
C GLY A 338 12.66 26.52 2.69
N LYS A 339 12.44 25.86 1.55
CA LYS A 339 12.55 26.46 0.22
C LYS A 339 11.61 27.67 0.05
N ARG A 340 10.37 27.60 0.57
CA ARG A 340 9.40 28.71 0.49
C ARG A 340 9.79 29.89 1.37
N LEU A 341 10.45 29.63 2.49
CA LEU A 341 10.94 30.66 3.41
C LEU A 341 12.33 31.21 3.04
N GLY A 342 12.97 30.66 2.00
CA GLY A 342 14.31 31.06 1.59
C GLY A 342 15.42 30.64 2.56
N GLY A 343 15.15 29.61 3.40
CA GLY A 343 16.07 29.11 4.40
C GLY A 343 16.19 27.60 4.45
N GLY A 344 16.79 27.08 5.53
CA GLY A 344 16.86 25.64 5.79
C GLY A 344 15.50 25.05 6.17
N PRO A 345 15.33 23.72 6.06
CA PRO A 345 14.11 23.06 6.51
C PRO A 345 13.97 23.18 8.03
N PRO A 346 12.76 23.50 8.55
CA PRO A 346 12.54 23.50 10.00
C PRO A 346 12.73 22.08 10.56
N ALA A 347 13.18 22.00 11.82
CA ALA A 347 13.22 20.72 12.53
C ALA A 347 11.80 20.17 12.66
N LEU A 348 11.54 18.96 12.11
CA LEU A 348 10.19 18.39 12.07
C LEU A 348 9.55 18.33 13.47
N ALA A 349 10.30 17.86 14.48
CA ALA A 349 9.76 17.75 15.84
C ALA A 349 9.33 19.10 16.42
N ALA A 350 10.11 20.18 16.19
CA ALA A 350 9.77 21.53 16.63
C ALA A 350 8.52 22.04 15.90
N LEU A 351 8.43 21.83 14.58
CA LEU A 351 7.26 22.23 13.79
C LEU A 351 5.99 21.53 14.26
N LEU A 352 6.05 20.21 14.51
CA LEU A 352 4.92 19.44 15.02
C LEU A 352 4.48 19.94 16.41
N SER A 353 5.45 20.20 17.30
CA SER A 353 5.16 20.71 18.65
C SER A 353 4.49 22.08 18.62
N ALA A 354 4.99 22.99 17.77
CA ALA A 354 4.44 24.34 17.62
C ALA A 354 3.03 24.31 17.04
N LEU A 355 2.80 23.56 15.95
CA LEU A 355 1.46 23.41 15.35
C LEU A 355 0.45 22.85 16.36
N ARG A 356 0.84 21.85 17.16
CA ARG A 356 0.00 21.27 18.21
C ARG A 356 -0.26 22.28 19.33
N GLY A 357 0.74 23.07 19.69
CA GLY A 357 0.62 24.17 20.67
C GLY A 357 -0.39 25.23 20.25
N ASP A 358 -0.52 25.48 18.95
CA ASP A 358 -1.49 26.39 18.34
C ASP A 358 -2.88 25.75 18.13
N GLY A 359 -3.08 24.49 18.59
CA GLY A 359 -4.36 23.77 18.52
C GLY A 359 -4.63 23.01 17.22
N TRP A 360 -3.64 22.90 16.33
CA TRP A 360 -3.77 22.12 15.09
C TRP A 360 -3.39 20.66 15.30
N SER A 361 -4.07 19.75 14.58
CA SER A 361 -3.61 18.39 14.48
C SER A 361 -2.35 18.33 13.61
N ALA A 362 -1.30 17.69 14.09
CA ALA A 362 -0.07 17.55 13.32
C ALA A 362 0.68 16.26 13.67
N SER A 363 1.17 15.54 12.67
CA SER A 363 2.00 14.34 12.83
C SER A 363 3.12 14.28 11.78
N ALA A 364 4.11 13.44 12.05
CA ALA A 364 5.05 13.04 11.02
C ALA A 364 4.34 12.13 10.03
N SER A 365 4.59 12.30 8.74
CA SER A 365 4.09 11.35 7.74
C SER A 365 4.69 9.96 7.98
N ALA A 366 3.86 8.93 8.00
CA ALA A 366 4.31 7.56 8.05
C ALA A 366 4.99 7.09 6.75
N LEU A 367 4.72 7.77 5.63
CA LEU A 367 5.09 7.35 4.29
C LEU A 367 6.52 7.73 3.91
N MET A 368 6.92 8.94 4.28
CA MET A 368 8.24 9.49 3.95
C MET A 368 8.81 10.26 5.14
N PRO A 369 10.12 10.16 5.38
CA PRO A 369 10.76 10.94 6.44
C PRO A 369 10.68 12.45 6.16
N ALA A 370 10.81 13.25 7.23
CA ALA A 370 10.86 14.70 7.17
C ALA A 370 9.67 15.35 6.44
N GLN A 371 8.46 14.79 6.61
CA GLN A 371 7.22 15.37 6.11
C GLN A 371 6.24 15.61 7.25
N VAL A 372 5.60 16.78 7.24
CA VAL A 372 4.52 17.15 8.15
C VAL A 372 3.18 16.89 7.49
N ARG A 373 2.29 16.27 8.25
CA ARG A 373 0.88 16.12 7.95
C ARG A 373 0.10 16.93 8.97
N THR A 374 -0.82 17.77 8.52
CA THR A 374 -1.60 18.66 9.42
C THR A 374 -2.90 19.12 8.76
N ASP A 375 -3.88 19.48 9.59
CA ASP A 375 -5.11 20.18 9.20
C ASP A 375 -4.93 21.69 9.13
N ALA A 376 -3.80 22.24 9.63
CA ALA A 376 -3.49 23.66 9.54
C ALA A 376 -3.48 24.15 8.08
N PRO A 377 -4.05 25.34 7.79
CA PRO A 377 -3.90 25.98 6.49
C PRO A 377 -2.43 26.25 6.14
N TRP A 378 -2.10 26.21 4.86
CA TRP A 378 -0.71 26.39 4.41
C TRP A 378 -0.03 27.69 4.89
N PRO A 379 -0.71 28.88 4.90
CA PRO A 379 -0.12 30.09 5.45
C PRO A 379 0.25 29.97 6.94
N VAL A 380 -0.54 29.24 7.73
CA VAL A 380 -0.25 28.96 9.14
C VAL A 380 1.01 28.11 9.29
N VAL A 381 1.11 27.03 8.48
CA VAL A 381 2.31 26.18 8.48
C VAL A 381 3.57 26.98 8.18
N LEU A 382 3.51 27.89 7.20
CA LEU A 382 4.63 28.79 6.86
C LEU A 382 4.94 29.77 8.00
N GLY A 383 3.94 30.38 8.60
CA GLY A 383 4.11 31.32 9.70
C GLY A 383 4.77 30.69 10.93
N VAL A 384 4.31 29.50 11.32
CA VAL A 384 4.91 28.73 12.43
C VAL A 384 6.35 28.36 12.11
N ALA A 385 6.62 27.88 10.88
CA ALA A 385 7.97 27.51 10.48
C ALA A 385 8.92 28.72 10.41
N GLU A 386 8.44 29.89 9.99
CA GLU A 386 9.21 31.15 10.00
C GLU A 386 9.58 31.57 11.42
N ALA A 387 8.63 31.47 12.36
CA ALA A 387 8.88 31.79 13.76
C ALA A 387 9.95 30.87 14.40
N LEU A 388 10.02 29.62 14.01
CA LEU A 388 11.02 28.65 14.48
C LEU A 388 12.43 28.89 13.91
N ASN A 389 12.55 29.58 12.79
CA ASN A 389 13.83 29.86 12.14
C ASN A 389 14.44 31.22 12.55
N ARG A 390 13.72 32.02 13.35
CA ARG A 390 14.19 33.26 13.98
C ARG A 390 14.88 32.97 15.31
#